data_d7ca2a11a73e1744449fb80b425131e6
#
_entry.id   d7ca2a11a73e1744449fb80b425131e6
#
_cell.length_a   1.000
_cell.length_b   1.000
_cell.length_c   1.000
_cell.angle_alpha   90.00
_cell.angle_beta   90.00
_cell.angle_gamma   90.00
#
_symmetry.space_group_name_H-M   'P 1'
#
loop_
_entity.id
_entity.type
_entity.pdbx_description
1 polymer ?
#
loop_
_entity_poly.entity_id
_entity_poly.type
_entity_poly.pdbx_seq_one_letter_code
_entity_poly.pdbx_strand_id
1 'polypeptide(L)'
;MTIDSNILYIGIDPDIDKSGLCVYDRYADDKMQLFTGSFFDVLQTIDEWNGRRRTIVKLEAGWLNKKSNWHGGKANVAQKIAKNVGENHAVGKLIEVYCIRNNYQCHLITPKKHKVNAEQFKLLTVYDKLTNQELRDAAMLVYGL
;
A
#
# COMPACT_ATOMS: atom_id res chain seq x y z
N MET A 1 -29.04 9.49 -1.72
CA MET A 1 -27.67 9.15 -1.29
C MET A 1 -26.72 9.46 -2.43
N THR A 2 -26.01 10.55 -2.34
CA THR A 2 -25.00 10.90 -3.34
C THR A 2 -23.75 10.07 -3.07
N ILE A 3 -23.44 9.14 -3.97
CA ILE A 3 -22.15 8.51 -4.00
C ILE A 3 -21.14 9.63 -4.24
N ASP A 4 -20.26 9.86 -3.29
CA ASP A 4 -19.20 10.85 -3.44
C ASP A 4 -18.25 10.37 -4.54
N SER A 5 -18.55 10.75 -5.77
CA SER A 5 -17.81 10.33 -6.97
C SER A 5 -16.39 10.90 -7.03
N ASN A 6 -16.01 11.69 -6.04
CA ASN A 6 -14.77 12.45 -6.07
C ASN A 6 -13.72 11.98 -5.07
N ILE A 7 -13.89 10.77 -4.53
CA ILE A 7 -12.91 10.18 -3.61
C ILE A 7 -11.73 9.61 -4.40
N LEU A 8 -10.54 10.00 -4.02
CA LEU A 8 -9.31 9.40 -4.50
C LEU A 8 -8.80 8.41 -3.45
N TYR A 9 -8.29 7.28 -3.90
CA TYR A 9 -7.72 6.26 -3.01
C TYR A 9 -6.22 6.16 -3.22
N ILE A 10 -5.48 6.01 -2.12
CA ILE A 10 -4.04 5.73 -2.16
C ILE A 10 -3.81 4.40 -1.46
N GLY A 11 -3.38 3.39 -2.22
CA GLY A 11 -2.94 2.10 -1.68
C GLY A 11 -1.45 2.15 -1.37
N ILE A 12 -1.06 1.67 -0.20
CA ILE A 12 0.33 1.70 0.26
C ILE A 12 0.73 0.34 0.82
N ASP A 13 1.76 -0.26 0.23
CA ASP A 13 2.48 -1.42 0.77
C ASP A 13 3.79 -0.91 1.39
N PRO A 14 3.87 -0.81 2.74
CA PRO A 14 5.00 -0.18 3.42
C PRO A 14 6.29 -1.00 3.31
N ASP A 15 7.38 -0.32 3.06
CA ASP A 15 8.71 -0.90 3.04
C ASP A 15 9.74 0.14 3.50
N ILE A 16 10.77 -0.30 4.23
CA ILE A 16 11.78 0.60 4.79
C ILE A 16 12.61 1.30 3.70
N ASP A 17 12.84 0.63 2.59
CA ASP A 17 13.62 1.19 1.47
C ASP A 17 12.71 1.96 0.51
N LYS A 18 11.74 1.26 -0.10
CA LYS A 18 10.79 1.85 -1.04
C LYS A 18 9.43 1.19 -0.90
N SER A 19 8.47 1.94 -0.44
CA SER A 19 7.08 1.50 -0.39
C SER A 19 6.46 1.44 -1.78
N GLY A 20 5.55 0.49 -1.99
CA GLY A 20 4.70 0.48 -3.17
C GLY A 20 3.50 1.40 -2.97
N LEU A 21 3.20 2.20 -3.98
CA LEU A 21 2.06 3.12 -3.97
C LEU A 21 1.19 2.94 -5.21
N CYS A 22 -0.12 3.00 -4.98
CA CYS A 22 -1.11 3.09 -6.05
C CYS A 22 -2.03 4.27 -5.79
N VAL A 23 -1.99 5.26 -6.67
CA VAL A 23 -2.98 6.35 -6.68
C VAL A 23 -4.10 5.92 -7.62
N TYR A 24 -5.30 5.75 -7.09
CA TYR A 24 -6.44 5.20 -7.82
C TYR A 24 -7.58 6.20 -7.88
N ASP A 25 -7.99 6.52 -9.11
CA ASP A 25 -9.16 7.34 -9.39
C ASP A 25 -10.09 6.57 -10.33
N ARG A 26 -11.19 6.11 -9.81
CA ARG A 26 -12.18 5.29 -10.52
C ARG A 26 -12.70 5.95 -11.80
N TYR A 27 -12.77 7.28 -11.82
CA TYR A 27 -13.39 8.05 -12.89
C TYR A 27 -12.39 8.69 -13.85
N ALA A 28 -11.09 8.57 -13.59
CA ALA A 28 -10.06 9.05 -14.50
C ALA A 28 -9.88 8.09 -15.68
N ASP A 29 -9.41 8.60 -16.81
CA ASP A 29 -9.07 7.79 -17.97
C ASP A 29 -7.94 6.82 -17.63
N ASP A 30 -6.90 7.31 -16.96
CA ASP A 30 -5.83 6.52 -16.37
C ASP A 30 -6.13 6.29 -14.89
N LYS A 31 -6.83 5.21 -14.59
CA LYS A 31 -7.37 4.95 -13.25
C LYS A 31 -6.31 4.70 -12.20
N MET A 32 -5.17 4.13 -12.57
CA MET A 32 -4.12 3.72 -11.63
C MET A 32 -2.77 4.34 -12.02
N GLN A 33 -2.12 4.94 -11.02
CA GLN A 33 -0.73 5.35 -11.10
C GLN A 33 0.05 4.52 -10.08
N LEU A 34 0.95 3.67 -10.54
CA LEU A 34 1.77 2.80 -9.71
C LEU A 34 3.21 3.32 -9.69
N PHE A 35 3.76 3.48 -8.51
CA PHE A 35 5.14 3.89 -8.33
C PHE A 35 5.68 3.44 -6.98
N THR A 36 7.01 3.43 -6.85
CA THR A 36 7.66 3.19 -5.56
C THR A 36 8.20 4.51 -5.03
N GLY A 37 8.22 4.65 -3.71
CA GLY A 37 8.72 5.86 -3.07
C GLY A 37 9.32 5.59 -1.70
N SER A 38 10.25 6.47 -1.31
CA SER A 38 10.78 6.49 0.06
C SER A 38 9.67 6.84 1.05
N PHE A 39 9.96 6.70 2.35
CA PHE A 39 9.04 7.12 3.40
C PHE A 39 8.57 8.57 3.21
N PHE A 40 9.50 9.48 2.89
CA PHE A 40 9.17 10.89 2.68
C PHE A 40 8.36 11.12 1.42
N ASP A 41 8.62 10.36 0.35
CA ASP A 41 7.80 10.40 -0.87
C ASP A 41 6.36 9.97 -0.60
N VAL A 42 6.18 8.96 0.27
CA VAL A 42 4.85 8.51 0.70
C VAL A 42 4.10 9.63 1.41
N LEU A 43 4.74 10.28 2.38
CA LEU A 43 4.12 11.39 3.12
C LEU A 43 3.76 12.55 2.19
N GLN A 44 4.65 12.90 1.29
CA GLN A 44 4.42 13.96 0.30
C GLN A 44 3.23 13.64 -0.60
N THR A 45 3.14 12.41 -1.07
CA THR A 45 2.01 11.96 -1.91
C THR A 45 0.68 12.07 -1.16
N ILE A 46 0.66 11.64 0.10
CA ILE A 46 -0.53 11.75 0.95
C ILE A 46 -0.96 13.21 1.11
N ASP A 47 -0.01 14.10 1.42
CA ASP A 47 -0.28 15.53 1.59
C ASP A 47 -0.81 16.18 0.31
N GLU A 48 -0.16 15.92 -0.81
CA GLU A 48 -0.54 16.50 -2.10
C GLU A 48 -1.98 16.16 -2.48
N TRP A 49 -2.36 14.90 -2.36
CA TRP A 49 -3.71 14.48 -2.73
C TRP A 49 -4.76 14.95 -1.73
N ASN A 50 -4.48 14.91 -0.44
CA ASN A 50 -5.39 15.45 0.57
C ASN A 50 -5.58 16.96 0.44
N GLY A 51 -4.58 17.66 -0.09
CA GLY A 51 -4.69 19.10 -0.38
C GLY A 51 -5.57 19.43 -1.61
N ARG A 52 -5.82 18.44 -2.46
CA ARG A 52 -6.57 18.65 -3.73
C ARG A 52 -8.01 18.17 -3.66
N ARG A 53 -8.25 17.04 -2.99
CA ARG A 53 -9.56 16.40 -2.99
C ARG A 53 -9.69 15.42 -1.82
N ARG A 54 -10.92 14.98 -1.57
CA ARG A 54 -11.15 13.94 -0.55
C ARG A 54 -10.36 12.68 -0.90
N THR A 55 -9.49 12.30 0.01
CA THR A 55 -8.56 11.18 -0.19
C THR A 55 -8.70 10.19 0.95
N ILE A 56 -8.69 8.90 0.62
CA ILE A 56 -8.68 7.81 1.59
C ILE A 56 -7.44 6.97 1.33
N VAL A 57 -6.62 6.82 2.38
CA VAL A 57 -5.43 5.97 2.36
C VAL A 57 -5.83 4.56 2.78
N LYS A 58 -5.47 3.56 1.97
CA LYS A 58 -5.58 2.14 2.30
C LYS A 58 -4.17 1.61 2.53
N LEU A 59 -3.84 1.31 3.77
CA LEU A 59 -2.50 0.95 4.21
C LEU A 59 -2.44 -0.52 4.57
N GLU A 60 -1.57 -1.27 3.90
CA GLU A 60 -1.34 -2.68 4.25
C GLU A 60 -0.66 -2.75 5.62
N ALA A 61 -1.31 -3.44 6.55
CA ALA A 61 -0.92 -3.49 7.96
C ALA A 61 -0.49 -4.92 8.36
N GLY A 62 0.74 -5.27 8.00
CA GLY A 62 1.30 -6.60 8.29
C GLY A 62 1.38 -6.91 9.78
N TRP A 63 1.49 -5.89 10.63
CA TRP A 63 1.54 -6.06 12.09
C TRP A 63 0.22 -6.53 12.71
N LEU A 64 -0.88 -6.45 11.97
CA LEU A 64 -2.17 -7.00 12.41
C LEU A 64 -2.26 -8.51 12.19
N ASN A 65 -1.34 -9.08 11.45
CA ASN A 65 -1.32 -10.51 11.18
C ASN A 65 -0.69 -11.24 12.38
N LYS A 66 -1.49 -12.05 13.07
CA LYS A 66 -1.08 -12.78 14.29
C LYS A 66 -0.24 -14.03 14.02
N LYS A 67 0.00 -14.38 12.77
CA LYS A 67 0.78 -15.57 12.44
C LYS A 67 2.26 -15.33 12.70
N SER A 68 2.90 -16.35 13.32
CA SER A 68 4.35 -16.39 13.44
C SER A 68 4.99 -16.26 12.06
N ASN A 69 5.87 -15.29 11.88
CA ASN A 69 6.72 -15.16 10.70
C ASN A 69 7.92 -16.12 10.75
N TRP A 70 7.82 -17.17 11.56
CA TRP A 70 8.87 -18.14 11.67
C TRP A 70 8.90 -19.01 10.40
N HIS A 71 9.90 -18.77 9.59
CA HIS A 71 10.22 -19.60 8.44
C HIS A 71 11.38 -20.49 8.84
N GLY A 72 11.17 -21.79 8.95
CA GLY A 72 12.25 -22.73 9.26
C GLY A 72 13.50 -22.46 8.41
N GLY A 73 14.67 -22.39 9.03
CA GLY A 73 15.93 -22.09 8.36
C GLY A 73 17.06 -21.81 9.33
N LYS A 74 18.22 -21.47 8.80
CA LYS A 74 19.36 -21.08 9.64
C LYS A 74 19.03 -19.81 10.43
N ALA A 75 19.48 -19.75 11.69
CA ALA A 75 19.18 -18.64 12.61
C ALA A 75 19.45 -17.24 12.03
N ASN A 76 20.53 -17.08 11.25
CA ASN A 76 20.89 -15.80 10.62
C ASN A 76 19.87 -15.36 9.55
N VAL A 77 19.33 -16.28 8.78
CA VAL A 77 18.30 -15.99 7.76
C VAL A 77 17.01 -15.60 8.45
N ALA A 78 16.59 -16.33 9.49
CA ALA A 78 15.41 -16.01 10.27
C ALA A 78 15.50 -14.64 10.94
N GLN A 79 16.66 -14.28 11.50
CA GLN A 79 16.92 -12.97 12.10
C GLN A 79 16.85 -11.84 11.07
N LYS A 80 17.41 -12.04 9.88
CA LYS A 80 17.35 -11.04 8.80
C LYS A 80 15.92 -10.81 8.34
N ILE A 81 15.14 -11.86 8.16
CA ILE A 81 13.72 -11.76 7.78
C ILE A 81 12.93 -11.01 8.86
N ALA A 82 13.12 -11.37 10.13
CA ALA A 82 12.45 -10.73 11.25
C ALA A 82 12.78 -9.23 11.35
N LYS A 83 14.04 -8.87 11.10
CA LYS A 83 14.48 -7.48 11.09
C LYS A 83 13.77 -6.69 9.97
N ASN A 84 13.77 -7.22 8.74
CA ASN A 84 13.14 -6.56 7.61
C ASN A 84 11.63 -6.39 7.82
N VAL A 85 10.95 -7.41 8.32
CA VAL A 85 9.53 -7.35 8.66
C VAL A 85 9.27 -6.29 9.73
N GLY A 86 10.09 -6.23 10.77
CA GLY A 86 9.99 -5.24 11.83
C GLY A 86 10.17 -3.82 11.32
N GLU A 87 11.15 -3.60 10.45
CA GLU A 87 11.39 -2.29 9.83
C GLU A 87 10.20 -1.85 8.97
N ASN A 88 9.66 -2.75 8.15
CA ASN A 88 8.50 -2.47 7.32
C ASN A 88 7.24 -2.18 8.14
N HIS A 89 7.03 -2.93 9.24
CA HIS A 89 5.95 -2.66 10.18
C HIS A 89 6.09 -1.29 10.83
N ALA A 90 7.30 -0.91 11.22
CA ALA A 90 7.57 0.41 11.80
C ALA A 90 7.24 1.53 10.82
N VAL A 91 7.62 1.40 9.56
CA VAL A 91 7.28 2.37 8.50
C VAL A 91 5.76 2.50 8.37
N GLY A 92 5.05 1.39 8.30
CA GLY A 92 3.59 1.38 8.19
C GLY A 92 2.91 2.05 9.38
N LYS A 93 3.35 1.76 10.61
CA LYS A 93 2.84 2.39 11.82
C LYS A 93 3.08 3.90 11.84
N LEU A 94 4.24 4.36 11.37
CA LEU A 94 4.55 5.78 11.26
C LEU A 94 3.66 6.49 10.24
N ILE A 95 3.36 5.84 9.11
CA ILE A 95 2.41 6.36 8.12
C ILE A 95 1.02 6.53 8.74
N GLU A 96 0.56 5.54 9.49
CA GLU A 96 -0.72 5.62 10.21
C GLU A 96 -0.74 6.81 11.19
N VAL A 97 0.28 6.94 12.01
CA VAL A 97 0.40 8.07 12.97
C VAL A 97 0.38 9.41 12.24
N TYR A 98 1.08 9.51 11.12
CA TYR A 98 1.09 10.71 10.30
C TYR A 98 -0.30 11.07 9.80
N CYS A 99 -1.03 10.10 9.29
CA CYS A 99 -2.42 10.30 8.83
C CYS A 99 -3.33 10.76 9.98
N ILE A 100 -3.23 10.11 11.14
CA ILE A 100 -4.02 10.47 12.33
C ILE A 100 -3.74 11.91 12.76
N ARG A 101 -2.47 12.29 12.83
CA ARG A 101 -2.06 13.64 13.25
C ARG A 101 -2.55 14.74 12.31
N ASN A 102 -2.68 14.43 11.04
CA ASN A 102 -3.14 15.38 10.01
C ASN A 102 -4.63 15.28 9.73
N ASN A 103 -5.38 14.47 10.47
CA ASN A 103 -6.79 14.20 10.25
C ASN A 103 -7.09 13.67 8.85
N TYR A 104 -6.15 12.91 8.27
CA TYR A 104 -6.34 12.20 7.02
C TYR A 104 -7.02 10.86 7.27
N GLN A 105 -7.94 10.49 6.41
CA GLN A 105 -8.63 9.21 6.51
C GLN A 105 -7.69 8.08 6.08
N CYS A 106 -7.44 7.13 6.98
CA CYS A 106 -6.56 6.00 6.75
C CYS A 106 -7.20 4.72 7.29
N HIS A 107 -7.33 3.73 6.41
CA HIS A 107 -7.85 2.41 6.77
C HIS A 107 -6.73 1.38 6.69
N LEU A 108 -6.59 0.59 7.75
CA LEU A 108 -5.62 -0.50 7.81
C LEU A 108 -6.23 -1.76 7.19
N ILE A 109 -5.49 -2.40 6.30
CA ILE A 109 -5.91 -3.61 5.60
C ILE A 109 -4.95 -4.74 5.94
N THR A 110 -5.46 -5.84 6.43
CA THR A 110 -4.65 -7.04 6.70
C THR A 110 -4.16 -7.66 5.39
N PRO A 111 -2.87 -8.02 5.29
CA PRO A 111 -2.34 -8.66 4.09
C PRO A 111 -3.08 -9.95 3.73
N LYS A 112 -3.35 -10.16 2.44
CA LYS A 112 -3.97 -11.38 1.95
C LYS A 112 -2.92 -12.50 1.81
N LYS A 113 -3.35 -13.75 2.04
CA LYS A 113 -2.47 -14.93 1.89
C LYS A 113 -2.04 -15.15 0.44
N HIS A 114 -2.94 -14.90 -0.51
CA HIS A 114 -2.69 -15.14 -1.92
C HIS A 114 -2.35 -13.83 -2.61
N LYS A 115 -1.13 -13.74 -3.09
CA LYS A 115 -0.64 -12.60 -3.85
C LYS A 115 -0.98 -12.76 -5.33
N VAL A 116 -1.31 -11.66 -5.98
CA VAL A 116 -1.59 -11.62 -7.41
C VAL A 116 -0.28 -11.53 -8.18
N ASN A 117 -0.02 -12.47 -9.09
CA ASN A 117 1.16 -12.40 -9.95
C ASN A 117 0.97 -11.41 -11.10
N ALA A 118 2.04 -11.13 -11.86
CA ALA A 118 2.03 -10.13 -12.92
C ALA A 118 0.98 -10.44 -14.01
N GLU A 119 0.85 -11.70 -14.38
CA GLU A 119 -0.08 -12.14 -15.42
C GLU A 119 -1.53 -12.00 -14.97
N GLN A 120 -1.84 -12.47 -13.76
CA GLN A 120 -3.17 -12.31 -13.14
C GLN A 120 -3.53 -10.83 -12.99
N PHE A 121 -2.59 -10.01 -12.57
CA PHE A 121 -2.79 -8.57 -12.39
C PHE A 121 -3.15 -7.89 -13.71
N LYS A 122 -2.42 -8.21 -14.78
CA LYS A 122 -2.68 -7.67 -16.11
C LYS A 122 -4.07 -8.06 -16.62
N LEU A 123 -4.48 -9.31 -16.43
CA LEU A 123 -5.80 -9.78 -16.82
C LEU A 123 -6.91 -9.08 -16.03
N LEU A 124 -6.69 -8.88 -14.72
CA LEU A 124 -7.70 -8.30 -13.84
C LEU A 124 -7.86 -6.80 -14.06
N THR A 125 -6.75 -6.07 -14.18
CA THR A 125 -6.74 -4.60 -14.17
C THR A 125 -6.56 -3.96 -15.54
N VAL A 126 -6.14 -4.74 -16.54
CA VAL A 126 -5.77 -4.26 -17.88
C VAL A 126 -4.58 -3.29 -17.85
N TYR A 127 -3.86 -3.20 -16.74
CA TYR A 127 -2.66 -2.38 -16.61
C TYR A 127 -1.50 -3.02 -17.35
N ASP A 128 -0.91 -2.32 -18.32
CA ASP A 128 0.03 -2.87 -19.30
C ASP A 128 1.51 -2.57 -19.01
N LYS A 129 1.80 -1.77 -17.97
CA LYS A 129 3.17 -1.44 -17.59
C LYS A 129 3.78 -2.53 -16.70
N LEU A 130 5.10 -2.58 -16.62
CA LEU A 130 5.81 -3.50 -15.74
C LEU A 130 5.47 -3.23 -14.28
N THR A 131 5.29 -4.31 -13.52
CA THR A 131 5.01 -4.23 -12.09
C THR A 131 5.92 -5.18 -11.31
N ASN A 132 6.21 -4.82 -10.07
CA ASN A 132 6.76 -5.74 -9.07
C ASN A 132 5.66 -6.12 -8.06
N GLN A 133 5.98 -7.00 -7.12
CA GLN A 133 4.97 -7.48 -6.17
C GLN A 133 4.46 -6.36 -5.27
N GLU A 134 5.31 -5.44 -4.82
CA GLU A 134 4.93 -4.31 -3.97
C GLU A 134 3.93 -3.39 -4.65
N LEU A 135 4.13 -3.11 -5.94
CA LEU A 135 3.19 -2.32 -6.73
C LEU A 135 1.83 -3.01 -6.89
N ARG A 136 1.85 -4.31 -7.15
CA ARG A 136 0.61 -5.09 -7.26
C ARG A 136 -0.13 -5.16 -5.93
N ASP A 137 0.61 -5.36 -4.84
CA ASP A 137 0.02 -5.41 -3.50
C ASP A 137 -0.64 -4.07 -3.15
N ALA A 138 0.03 -2.95 -3.44
CA ALA A 138 -0.54 -1.62 -3.25
C ALA A 138 -1.81 -1.41 -4.09
N ALA A 139 -1.78 -1.81 -5.37
CA ALA A 139 -2.92 -1.68 -6.27
C ALA A 139 -4.13 -2.50 -5.81
N MET A 140 -3.89 -3.72 -5.31
CA MET A 140 -4.98 -4.60 -4.87
C MET A 140 -5.67 -4.12 -3.59
N LEU A 141 -5.10 -3.14 -2.88
CA LEU A 141 -5.76 -2.50 -1.75
C LEU A 141 -6.90 -1.56 -2.18
N VAL A 142 -6.82 -1.03 -3.39
CA VAL A 142 -7.70 0.05 -3.84
C VAL A 142 -8.46 -0.26 -5.13
N TYR A 143 -8.00 -1.21 -5.93
CA TYR A 143 -8.64 -1.54 -7.20
C TYR A 143 -10.12 -1.93 -7.01
N GLY A 144 -10.98 -1.27 -7.76
CA GLY A 144 -12.42 -1.54 -7.73
C GLY A 144 -13.21 -0.74 -6.70
N LEU A 145 -12.56 0.14 -5.94
CA LEU A 145 -13.24 0.98 -4.95
C LEU A 145 -13.94 2.19 -5.58
#